data_ff84554e78ea8e6086a50c2197d4cf2c
#
_entry.id   ff84554e78ea8e6086a50c2197d4cf2c
#
_cell.length_a   1.000
_cell.length_b   1.000
_cell.length_c   1.000
_cell.angle_alpha   90.00
_cell.angle_beta   90.00
_cell.angle_gamma   90.00
#
_symmetry.space_group_name_H-M   'P 1'
#
loop_
_entity.id
_entity.type
_entity.pdbx_description
1 polymer ?
#
loop_
_entity_poly.entity_id
_entity_poly.type
_entity_poly.pdbx_seq_one_letter_code
_entity_poly.pdbx_strand_id
1 'polypeptide(L)'
;MKGFKKFFWFIAVSVCFIGLASCAQKSEPTAMAEKASLYDRLGGKDAITAVVDQFVANVAADPRVNAMFAGVDIPHFKQCVVDQICEGTGGPCKYMCRTMKDSHAGLGCTQDNFNAIVEDLVAALNQFNVPQQEQSELLAILGPLQADIVQQ
;
A
#
# COMPACT_ATOMS: atom_id res chain seq x y z
N MET A 1 -63.53 38.86 18.39
CA MET A 1 -63.76 40.13 17.72
C MET A 1 -63.01 40.18 16.43
N LYS A 2 -63.79 40.07 15.33
CA LYS A 2 -63.75 40.94 14.14
C LYS A 2 -62.44 40.94 13.38
N GLY A 3 -62.33 40.66 12.14
CA GLY A 3 -63.20 40.50 10.95
C GLY A 3 -62.29 40.38 9.76
N PHE A 4 -62.49 39.45 8.86
CA PHE A 4 -63.28 39.58 7.64
C PHE A 4 -62.72 40.64 6.65
N LYS A 5 -62.29 40.16 5.47
CA LYS A 5 -62.63 40.51 4.07
C LYS A 5 -61.55 40.02 3.14
N LYS A 6 -61.77 38.98 2.33
CA LYS A 6 -62.37 38.85 0.98
C LYS A 6 -61.95 39.99 0.03
N PHE A 7 -61.32 39.61 -1.09
CA PHE A 7 -61.62 40.06 -2.48
C PHE A 7 -60.63 39.38 -3.40
N PHE A 8 -60.94 38.42 -4.16
CA PHE A 8 -61.66 38.25 -5.41
C PHE A 8 -60.92 38.81 -6.65
N TRP A 9 -60.62 37.89 -7.59
CA TRP A 9 -60.67 37.96 -9.04
C TRP A 9 -59.54 38.62 -9.78
N PHE A 10 -58.83 37.91 -10.67
CA PHE A 10 -59.13 37.83 -12.11
C PHE A 10 -58.30 36.72 -12.75
N ILE A 11 -58.96 35.99 -13.61
CA ILE A 11 -58.50 35.01 -14.58
C ILE A 11 -57.71 35.74 -15.68
N ALA A 12 -56.59 35.21 -16.08
CA ALA A 12 -56.07 35.40 -17.41
C ALA A 12 -55.36 34.13 -17.87
N VAL A 13 -56.00 33.50 -18.82
CA VAL A 13 -55.49 32.43 -19.69
C VAL A 13 -54.37 32.98 -20.54
N SER A 14 -53.24 32.29 -20.63
CA SER A 14 -52.53 32.29 -21.91
C SER A 14 -51.42 31.24 -21.94
N VAL A 15 -51.62 30.35 -22.87
CA VAL A 15 -50.67 29.78 -23.86
C VAL A 15 -49.51 28.92 -23.34
N CYS A 16 -49.75 27.67 -23.62
CA CYS A 16 -48.85 26.57 -23.90
C CYS A 16 -47.56 27.00 -24.63
N PHE A 17 -46.40 26.82 -23.99
CA PHE A 17 -45.15 26.60 -24.69
C PHE A 17 -44.57 25.30 -24.20
N ILE A 18 -44.78 24.26 -25.01
CA ILE A 18 -44.09 22.98 -24.89
C ILE A 18 -42.64 23.22 -25.35
N GLY A 19 -41.79 23.56 -24.42
CA GLY A 19 -40.35 23.54 -24.62
C GLY A 19 -39.85 22.15 -24.28
N LEU A 20 -39.66 21.30 -25.28
CA LEU A 20 -38.85 20.09 -25.15
C LEU A 20 -37.38 20.48 -24.82
N ALA A 21 -37.12 20.69 -23.56
CA ALA A 21 -35.73 20.72 -23.09
C ALA A 21 -35.21 19.28 -23.11
N SER A 22 -34.60 18.91 -24.24
CA SER A 22 -33.75 17.73 -24.32
C SER A 22 -32.60 17.91 -23.34
N CYS A 23 -32.70 17.36 -22.16
CA CYS A 23 -31.56 17.15 -21.28
C CYS A 23 -30.65 16.14 -21.97
N ALA A 24 -29.71 16.65 -22.77
CA ALA A 24 -28.53 15.89 -23.12
C ALA A 24 -27.79 15.59 -21.80
N GLN A 25 -28.05 14.44 -21.22
CA GLN A 25 -27.19 13.87 -20.20
C GLN A 25 -25.83 13.65 -20.84
N LYS A 26 -24.94 14.62 -20.61
CA LYS A 26 -23.53 14.44 -20.82
C LYS A 26 -23.10 13.34 -19.83
N SER A 27 -23.05 12.12 -20.32
CA SER A 27 -22.40 11.02 -19.61
C SER A 27 -20.93 11.42 -19.47
N GLU A 28 -20.56 11.95 -18.32
CA GLU A 28 -19.17 12.04 -17.94
C GLU A 28 -18.66 10.59 -17.90
N PRO A 29 -17.53 10.29 -18.57
CA PRO A 29 -16.90 9.01 -18.36
C PRO A 29 -16.54 8.95 -16.88
N THR A 30 -17.16 8.04 -16.16
CA THR A 30 -16.71 7.62 -14.83
C THR A 30 -15.31 7.07 -15.04
N ALA A 31 -14.30 7.93 -14.94
CA ALA A 31 -12.94 7.49 -14.72
C ALA A 31 -13.04 6.63 -13.45
N MET A 32 -12.96 5.32 -13.60
CA MET A 32 -12.69 4.44 -12.48
C MET A 32 -11.40 5.00 -11.89
N ALA A 33 -11.53 5.62 -10.71
CA ALA A 33 -10.37 6.08 -9.96
C ALA A 33 -9.50 4.84 -9.78
N GLU A 34 -8.40 4.77 -10.54
CA GLU A 34 -7.45 3.69 -10.43
C GLU A 34 -7.01 3.67 -8.97
N LYS A 35 -7.30 2.57 -8.27
CA LYS A 35 -6.96 2.47 -6.86
C LYS A 35 -5.44 2.67 -6.74
N ALA A 36 -5.02 3.65 -5.93
CA ALA A 36 -3.61 3.95 -5.72
C ALA A 36 -2.82 2.65 -5.44
N SER A 37 -1.65 2.51 -6.05
CA SER A 37 -0.79 1.34 -5.86
C SER A 37 -0.48 1.13 -4.37
N LEU A 38 -0.10 -0.07 -3.98
CA LEU A 38 0.35 -0.29 -2.61
C LEU A 38 1.59 0.57 -2.32
N TYR A 39 2.47 0.77 -3.29
CA TYR A 39 3.62 1.67 -3.20
C TYR A 39 3.21 3.10 -2.80
N ASP A 40 2.19 3.67 -3.46
CA ASP A 40 1.70 5.02 -3.15
C ASP A 40 1.07 5.08 -1.76
N ARG A 41 0.32 4.05 -1.38
CA ARG A 41 -0.34 3.95 -0.06
C ARG A 41 0.67 3.74 1.08
N LEU A 42 1.81 3.12 0.80
CA LEU A 42 2.94 3.01 1.74
C LEU A 42 3.73 4.32 1.87
N GLY A 43 3.45 5.33 1.04
CA GLY A 43 4.13 6.63 1.10
C GLY A 43 5.35 6.75 0.19
N GLY A 44 5.51 5.84 -0.77
CA GLY A 44 6.57 5.88 -1.76
C GLY A 44 7.95 5.45 -1.23
N LYS A 45 9.00 5.70 -2.03
CA LYS A 45 10.34 5.18 -1.78
C LYS A 45 10.94 5.66 -0.46
N ASP A 46 10.73 6.92 -0.10
CA ASP A 46 11.33 7.50 1.12
C ASP A 46 10.73 6.87 2.38
N ALA A 47 9.41 6.65 2.41
CA ALA A 47 8.75 5.98 3.52
C ALA A 47 9.15 4.51 3.62
N ILE A 48 9.24 3.80 2.48
CA ILE A 48 9.74 2.42 2.42
C ILE A 48 11.18 2.36 2.95
N THR A 49 12.03 3.31 2.58
CA THR A 49 13.42 3.38 3.06
C THR A 49 13.48 3.53 4.58
N ALA A 50 12.66 4.41 5.15
CA ALA A 50 12.61 4.61 6.60
C ALA A 50 12.18 3.32 7.34
N VAL A 51 11.17 2.61 6.82
CA VAL A 51 10.74 1.32 7.37
C VAL A 51 11.86 0.28 7.27
N VAL A 52 12.56 0.20 6.12
CA VAL A 52 13.68 -0.75 5.92
C VAL A 52 14.85 -0.43 6.86
N ASP A 53 15.15 0.84 7.09
CA ASP A 53 16.17 1.24 8.07
C ASP A 53 15.86 0.74 9.47
N GLN A 54 14.61 0.89 9.91
CA GLN A 54 14.17 0.39 11.21
C GLN A 54 14.13 -1.15 11.24
N PHE A 55 13.64 -1.79 10.18
CA PHE A 55 13.66 -3.25 10.05
C PHE A 55 15.07 -3.81 10.24
N VAL A 56 16.05 -3.25 9.56
CA VAL A 56 17.44 -3.69 9.69
C VAL A 56 17.99 -3.45 11.11
N ALA A 57 17.57 -2.36 11.77
CA ALA A 57 17.93 -2.13 13.16
C ALA A 57 17.32 -3.19 14.10
N ASN A 58 16.06 -3.61 13.87
CA ASN A 58 15.42 -4.68 14.62
C ASN A 58 16.17 -6.01 14.44
N VAL A 59 16.44 -6.40 13.19
CA VAL A 59 17.19 -7.62 12.83
C VAL A 59 18.57 -7.64 13.51
N ALA A 60 19.27 -6.51 13.53
CA ALA A 60 20.58 -6.40 14.18
C ALA A 60 20.50 -6.61 15.71
N ALA A 61 19.37 -6.28 16.32
CA ALA A 61 19.12 -6.45 17.74
C ALA A 61 18.52 -7.84 18.10
N ASP A 62 18.00 -8.59 17.13
CA ASP A 62 17.36 -9.89 17.36
C ASP A 62 18.38 -11.04 17.38
N PRO A 63 18.66 -11.67 18.54
CA PRO A 63 19.63 -12.77 18.65
C PRO A 63 19.22 -14.04 17.88
N ARG A 64 17.97 -14.15 17.44
CA ARG A 64 17.49 -15.31 16.66
C ARG A 64 18.04 -15.30 15.23
N VAL A 65 18.38 -14.13 14.70
CA VAL A 65 18.73 -13.95 13.28
C VAL A 65 19.97 -13.11 13.02
N ASN A 66 20.39 -12.25 13.95
CA ASN A 66 21.48 -11.29 13.73
C ASN A 66 22.80 -11.92 13.30
N ALA A 67 23.11 -13.12 13.77
CA ALA A 67 24.32 -13.84 13.40
C ALA A 67 24.38 -14.19 11.91
N MET A 68 23.25 -14.35 11.25
CA MET A 68 23.15 -14.64 9.80
C MET A 68 23.58 -13.45 8.93
N PHE A 69 23.61 -12.25 9.49
CA PHE A 69 24.01 -11.01 8.83
C PHE A 69 25.47 -10.64 9.08
N ALA A 70 26.25 -11.50 9.74
CA ALA A 70 27.68 -11.27 9.96
C ALA A 70 28.43 -11.20 8.61
N GLY A 71 29.08 -10.07 8.34
CA GLY A 71 29.84 -9.85 7.10
C GLY A 71 29.00 -9.43 5.89
N VAL A 72 27.67 -9.21 6.06
CA VAL A 72 26.80 -8.66 5.01
C VAL A 72 27.09 -7.17 4.81
N ASP A 73 27.19 -6.73 3.56
CA ASP A 73 27.21 -5.31 3.20
C ASP A 73 25.82 -4.72 3.48
N ILE A 74 25.64 -4.12 4.65
CA ILE A 74 24.36 -3.60 5.13
C ILE A 74 23.80 -2.48 4.22
N PRO A 75 24.58 -1.49 3.76
CA PRO A 75 24.10 -0.52 2.79
C PRO A 75 23.53 -1.16 1.52
N HIS A 76 24.24 -2.11 0.92
CA HIS A 76 23.77 -2.83 -0.27
C HIS A 76 22.53 -3.68 0.03
N PHE A 77 22.49 -4.39 1.16
CA PHE A 77 21.34 -5.17 1.59
C PHE A 77 20.09 -4.29 1.73
N LYS A 78 20.19 -3.15 2.40
CA LYS A 78 19.08 -2.18 2.53
C LYS A 78 18.56 -1.75 1.17
N GLN A 79 19.46 -1.40 0.24
CA GLN A 79 19.05 -1.00 -1.12
C GLN A 79 18.28 -2.13 -1.82
N CYS A 80 18.75 -3.37 -1.72
CA CYS A 80 18.05 -4.53 -2.29
C CYS A 80 16.65 -4.70 -1.72
N VAL A 81 16.48 -4.58 -0.41
CA VAL A 81 15.16 -4.71 0.25
C VAL A 81 14.23 -3.57 -0.16
N VAL A 82 14.74 -2.33 -0.22
CA VAL A 82 13.95 -1.18 -0.69
C VAL A 82 13.47 -1.38 -2.12
N ASP A 83 14.37 -1.80 -3.02
CA ASP A 83 14.01 -1.98 -4.44
C ASP A 83 13.04 -3.16 -4.62
N GLN A 84 13.18 -4.23 -3.84
CA GLN A 84 12.26 -5.36 -3.82
C GLN A 84 10.84 -4.96 -3.39
N ILE A 85 10.72 -4.23 -2.28
CA ILE A 85 9.43 -3.75 -1.79
C ILE A 85 8.83 -2.76 -2.80
N CYS A 86 9.62 -1.81 -3.27
CA CYS A 86 9.18 -0.80 -4.23
C CYS A 86 8.63 -1.46 -5.52
N GLU A 87 9.37 -2.38 -6.14
CA GLU A 87 8.91 -3.08 -7.35
C GLU A 87 7.68 -3.96 -7.05
N GLY A 88 7.73 -4.74 -5.98
CA GLY A 88 6.66 -5.67 -5.61
C GLY A 88 5.34 -4.98 -5.26
N THR A 89 5.39 -3.73 -4.81
CA THR A 89 4.21 -2.93 -4.46
C THR A 89 3.69 -2.03 -5.58
N GLY A 90 4.29 -2.12 -6.78
CA GLY A 90 3.88 -1.36 -7.95
C GLY A 90 4.57 -0.01 -8.08
N GLY A 91 5.70 0.19 -7.43
CA GLY A 91 6.56 1.37 -7.57
C GLY A 91 7.45 1.32 -8.81
N PRO A 92 8.19 2.41 -9.09
CA PRO A 92 8.99 2.56 -10.32
C PRO A 92 10.36 1.88 -10.25
N CYS A 93 10.75 1.30 -9.11
CA CYS A 93 12.04 0.66 -8.92
C CYS A 93 12.17 -0.66 -9.69
N LYS A 94 13.40 -1.15 -9.81
CA LYS A 94 13.70 -2.47 -10.34
C LYS A 94 14.62 -3.21 -9.38
N TYR A 95 14.22 -4.43 -9.02
CA TYR A 95 15.05 -5.31 -8.21
C TYR A 95 16.14 -5.95 -9.07
N MET A 96 17.36 -5.53 -8.85
CA MET A 96 18.53 -5.99 -9.63
C MET A 96 19.51 -6.82 -8.79
N CYS A 97 19.13 -7.19 -7.57
CA CYS A 97 19.94 -8.01 -6.69
C CYS A 97 19.79 -9.51 -7.01
N ARG A 98 20.48 -10.36 -6.26
CA ARG A 98 20.40 -11.82 -6.41
C ARG A 98 18.97 -12.32 -6.13
N THR A 99 18.59 -13.42 -6.77
CA THR A 99 17.32 -14.08 -6.45
C THR A 99 17.27 -14.49 -4.97
N MET A 100 16.06 -14.66 -4.41
CA MET A 100 15.92 -15.11 -3.02
C MET A 100 16.62 -16.45 -2.81
N LYS A 101 16.45 -17.37 -3.74
CA LYS A 101 17.12 -18.67 -3.69
C LYS A 101 18.65 -18.55 -3.66
N ASP A 102 19.23 -17.77 -4.58
CA ASP A 102 20.69 -17.63 -4.67
C ASP A 102 21.28 -16.86 -3.50
N SER A 103 20.55 -15.90 -2.94
CA SER A 103 21.02 -15.10 -1.79
C SER A 103 20.94 -15.86 -0.46
N HIS A 104 20.09 -16.89 -0.36
CA HIS A 104 19.91 -17.69 0.85
C HIS A 104 20.53 -19.09 0.74
N ALA A 105 21.07 -19.45 -0.42
CA ALA A 105 21.71 -20.75 -0.62
C ALA A 105 22.83 -20.99 0.39
N GLY A 106 22.76 -22.10 1.12
CA GLY A 106 23.77 -22.50 2.10
C GLY A 106 23.71 -21.75 3.45
N LEU A 107 22.77 -20.83 3.66
CA LEU A 107 22.61 -20.16 4.94
C LEU A 107 21.91 -21.01 5.99
N GLY A 108 21.21 -22.10 5.59
CA GLY A 108 20.47 -22.96 6.49
C GLY A 108 19.31 -22.24 7.20
N CYS A 109 18.68 -21.30 6.51
CA CYS A 109 17.54 -20.55 7.06
C CYS A 109 16.42 -21.51 7.46
N THR A 110 16.02 -21.49 8.71
CA THR A 110 14.90 -22.29 9.22
C THR A 110 13.58 -21.52 9.12
N GLN A 111 12.48 -22.24 9.32
CA GLN A 111 11.15 -21.60 9.44
C GLN A 111 11.11 -20.57 10.59
N ASP A 112 11.78 -20.89 11.71
CA ASP A 112 11.82 -19.98 12.87
C ASP A 112 12.60 -18.70 12.56
N ASN A 113 13.69 -18.81 11.80
CA ASN A 113 14.44 -17.63 11.34
C ASN A 113 13.56 -16.76 10.41
N PHE A 114 12.84 -17.39 9.47
CA PHE A 114 11.93 -16.67 8.58
C PHE A 114 10.83 -15.93 9.38
N ASN A 115 10.22 -16.60 10.36
CA ASN A 115 9.21 -16.01 11.22
C ASN A 115 9.76 -14.82 12.01
N ALA A 116 10.96 -14.94 12.56
CA ALA A 116 11.61 -13.85 13.30
C ALA A 116 11.83 -12.62 12.41
N ILE A 117 12.28 -12.80 11.17
CA ILE A 117 12.44 -11.71 10.18
C ILE A 117 11.10 -11.05 9.85
N VAL A 118 10.02 -11.83 9.73
CA VAL A 118 8.66 -11.27 9.51
C VAL A 118 8.21 -10.46 10.73
N GLU A 119 8.47 -10.94 11.95
CA GLU A 119 8.15 -10.21 13.18
C GLU A 119 8.91 -8.88 13.25
N ASP A 120 10.19 -8.85 12.90
CA ASP A 120 11.01 -7.64 12.86
C ASP A 120 10.49 -6.63 11.85
N LEU A 121 10.04 -7.10 10.67
CA LEU A 121 9.41 -6.24 9.66
C LEU A 121 8.09 -5.67 10.17
N VAL A 122 7.22 -6.49 10.76
CA VAL A 122 5.94 -6.04 11.32
C VAL A 122 6.17 -5.03 12.44
N ALA A 123 7.18 -5.24 13.29
CA ALA A 123 7.54 -4.27 14.34
C ALA A 123 7.96 -2.92 13.73
N ALA A 124 8.75 -2.92 12.65
CA ALA A 124 9.11 -1.70 11.93
C ALA A 124 7.88 -1.01 11.32
N LEU A 125 7.00 -1.75 10.63
CA LEU A 125 5.77 -1.21 10.04
C LEU A 125 4.87 -0.57 11.11
N ASN A 126 4.73 -1.20 12.27
CA ASN A 126 3.96 -0.67 13.39
C ASN A 126 4.56 0.62 13.95
N GLN A 127 5.88 0.73 14.02
CA GLN A 127 6.56 1.93 14.50
C GLN A 127 6.27 3.15 13.60
N PHE A 128 6.12 2.93 12.30
CA PHE A 128 5.74 3.97 11.34
C PHE A 128 4.22 4.10 11.16
N ASN A 129 3.42 3.43 11.99
CA ASN A 129 1.96 3.47 11.95
C ASN A 129 1.39 3.10 10.57
N VAL A 130 2.04 2.18 9.84
CA VAL A 130 1.51 1.66 8.57
C VAL A 130 0.18 0.95 8.87
N PRO A 131 -0.92 1.27 8.16
CA PRO A 131 -2.21 0.67 8.45
C PRO A 131 -2.20 -0.85 8.23
N GLN A 132 -3.01 -1.59 8.98
CA GLN A 132 -3.04 -3.06 8.97
C GLN A 132 -3.35 -3.64 7.58
N GLN A 133 -4.11 -2.93 6.77
CA GLN A 133 -4.41 -3.36 5.41
C GLN A 133 -3.15 -3.39 4.54
N GLU A 134 -2.37 -2.30 4.54
CA GLU A 134 -1.12 -2.17 3.79
C GLU A 134 -0.07 -3.18 4.27
N GLN A 135 0.02 -3.41 5.59
CA GLN A 135 0.87 -4.45 6.15
C GLN A 135 0.48 -5.83 5.61
N SER A 136 -0.81 -6.16 5.62
CA SER A 136 -1.30 -7.46 5.15
C SER A 136 -1.05 -7.66 3.65
N GLU A 137 -1.26 -6.62 2.84
CA GLU A 137 -0.99 -6.65 1.40
C GLU A 137 0.52 -6.82 1.13
N LEU A 138 1.39 -6.15 1.87
CA LEU A 138 2.83 -6.30 1.76
C LEU A 138 3.28 -7.71 2.15
N LEU A 139 2.80 -8.24 3.27
CA LEU A 139 3.12 -9.60 3.71
C LEU A 139 2.60 -10.66 2.74
N ALA A 140 1.48 -10.43 2.04
CA ALA A 140 1.00 -11.31 1.00
C ALA A 140 1.92 -11.36 -0.23
N ILE A 141 2.66 -10.28 -0.50
CA ILE A 141 3.68 -10.22 -1.56
C ILE A 141 4.96 -10.94 -1.14
N LEU A 142 5.41 -10.73 0.10
CA LEU A 142 6.69 -11.26 0.59
C LEU A 142 6.59 -12.71 1.08
N GLY A 143 5.45 -13.13 1.63
CA GLY A 143 5.25 -14.46 2.20
C GLY A 143 5.61 -15.63 1.26
N PRO A 144 5.20 -15.60 -0.02
CA PRO A 144 5.56 -16.66 -0.99
C PRO A 144 7.07 -16.86 -1.19
N LEU A 145 7.91 -15.85 -0.89
CA LEU A 145 9.37 -15.94 -0.98
C LEU A 145 9.95 -16.94 0.02
N GLN A 146 9.19 -17.31 1.05
CA GLN A 146 9.59 -18.34 2.02
C GLN A 146 10.07 -19.63 1.36
N ALA A 147 9.42 -20.05 0.28
CA ALA A 147 9.77 -21.29 -0.43
C ALA A 147 11.20 -21.25 -1.02
N ASP A 148 11.69 -20.05 -1.35
CA ASP A 148 13.04 -19.84 -1.88
C ASP A 148 14.08 -19.51 -0.79
N ILE A 149 13.64 -19.30 0.45
CA ILE A 149 14.49 -18.86 1.57
C ILE A 149 14.75 -19.99 2.55
N VAL A 150 13.69 -20.72 2.93
CA VAL A 150 13.79 -21.72 4.00
C VAL A 150 14.47 -22.99 3.48
N GLN A 151 15.55 -23.38 4.17
CA GLN A 151 16.32 -24.63 3.90
C GLN A 151 16.91 -24.72 2.49
N GLN A 152 17.41 -23.64 1.95
CA GLN A 152 18.15 -23.63 0.68
C GLN A 152 19.63 -23.92 0.87
#